data_9fca448ba5bc18ccaf010a792fb71a1d
#
_entry.id   9fca448ba5bc18ccaf010a792fb71a1d
#
_cell.length_a   1.000
_cell.length_b   1.000
_cell.length_c   1.000
_cell.angle_alpha   90.00
_cell.angle_beta   90.00
_cell.angle_gamma   90.00
#
_symmetry.space_group_name_H-M   'P 1'
#
loop_
_entity.id
_entity.type
_entity.pdbx_description
1 polymer ?
#
loop_
_entity_poly.entity_id
_entity_poly.type
_entity_poly.pdbx_seq_one_letter_code
_entity_poly.pdbx_strand_id
1 'polypeptide(L)'
;MNLKNKITKFFSNADPIVGLTAYSFDMAKTLDPHVDFILVGDSLGMTFYGMKNTRNVTVDMMINHGKAVVKGAKNTLVIVDLPFRTYERSPVQAYETACKVIDKTGCYGIKIEGGKEIAETALYLTS
;
A
#
# COMPACT_ATOMS: atom_id res chain seq x y z
N MET A 1 4.52 -15.61 12.46
CA MET A 1 3.60 -16.32 11.53
C MET A 1 4.17 -16.19 10.12
N ASN A 2 4.27 -17.29 9.37
CA ASN A 2 4.83 -17.28 8.01
C ASN A 2 3.94 -16.44 7.08
N LEU A 3 4.53 -15.71 6.12
CA LEU A 3 3.84 -14.89 5.11
C LEU A 3 2.68 -15.64 4.42
N LYS A 4 2.89 -16.90 4.08
CA LYS A 4 1.89 -17.77 3.48
C LYS A 4 0.62 -17.90 4.35
N ASN A 5 0.79 -18.02 5.67
CA ASN A 5 -0.34 -18.13 6.61
C ASN A 5 -1.11 -16.82 6.76
N LYS A 6 -0.43 -15.67 6.63
CA LYS A 6 -1.08 -14.35 6.65
C LYS A 6 -1.96 -14.16 5.41
N ILE A 7 -1.44 -14.53 4.23
CA ILE A 7 -2.20 -14.47 2.97
C ILE A 7 -3.43 -15.38 3.04
N THR A 8 -3.27 -16.60 3.56
CA THR A 8 -4.37 -17.56 3.68
C THR A 8 -5.50 -16.99 4.55
N LYS A 9 -5.18 -16.23 5.61
CA LYS A 9 -6.19 -15.55 6.44
C LYS A 9 -7.04 -14.56 5.64
N PHE A 10 -6.45 -13.81 4.70
CA PHE A 10 -7.19 -12.88 3.84
C PHE A 10 -8.24 -13.57 2.94
N PHE A 11 -8.03 -14.84 2.63
CA PHE A 11 -8.93 -15.60 1.74
C PHE A 11 -9.79 -16.63 2.46
N SER A 12 -9.60 -16.81 3.77
CA SER A 12 -10.29 -17.91 4.51
C SER A 12 -11.71 -17.58 4.96
N ASN A 13 -12.16 -16.34 4.86
CA ASN A 13 -13.47 -15.84 5.33
C ASN A 13 -13.85 -16.24 6.78
N ALA A 14 -12.90 -16.73 7.57
CA ALA A 14 -13.17 -17.25 8.91
C ALA A 14 -13.25 -16.16 9.97
N ASP A 15 -12.42 -15.11 9.86
CA ASP A 15 -12.34 -14.03 10.83
C ASP A 15 -12.32 -12.66 10.13
N PRO A 16 -12.85 -11.60 10.77
CA PRO A 16 -12.71 -10.25 10.29
C PRO A 16 -11.24 -9.85 10.11
N ILE A 17 -10.92 -9.18 9.01
CA ILE A 17 -9.60 -8.63 8.73
C ILE A 17 -9.55 -7.20 9.27
N VAL A 18 -8.53 -6.90 10.08
CA VAL A 18 -8.29 -5.58 10.65
C VAL A 18 -7.16 -4.89 9.89
N GLY A 19 -7.47 -3.76 9.27
CA GLY A 19 -6.50 -2.91 8.59
C GLY A 19 -6.56 -1.48 9.10
N LEU A 20 -5.40 -0.87 9.31
CA LEU A 20 -5.28 0.54 9.68
C LEU A 20 -4.21 1.23 8.85
N THR A 21 -4.32 2.56 8.75
CA THR A 21 -3.30 3.38 8.10
C THR A 21 -2.17 3.72 9.06
N ALA A 22 -0.93 3.74 8.52
CA ALA A 22 0.22 4.31 9.21
C ALA A 22 1.13 5.02 8.22
N TYR A 23 1.80 6.07 8.69
CA TYR A 23 2.66 6.92 7.87
C TYR A 23 4.08 7.06 8.41
N SER A 24 4.38 6.46 9.55
CA SER A 24 5.69 6.53 10.19
C SER A 24 6.13 5.20 10.80
N PHE A 25 7.41 5.11 11.09
CA PHE A 25 8.01 3.96 11.78
C PHE A 25 7.32 3.66 13.13
N ASP A 26 7.12 4.68 13.97
CA ASP A 26 6.55 4.48 15.31
C ASP A 26 5.07 4.10 15.25
N MET A 27 4.30 4.70 14.33
CA MET A 27 2.91 4.29 14.11
C MET A 27 2.84 2.81 13.71
N ALA A 28 3.65 2.40 12.73
CA ALA A 28 3.67 1.01 12.27
C ALA A 28 4.07 0.05 13.38
N LYS A 29 5.12 0.38 14.14
CA LYS A 29 5.57 -0.43 15.28
C LYS A 29 4.50 -0.59 16.35
N THR A 30 3.71 0.45 16.60
CA THR A 30 2.61 0.42 17.57
C THR A 30 1.45 -0.45 17.07
N LEU A 31 1.12 -0.38 15.78
CA LEU A 31 0.00 -1.11 15.19
C LEU A 31 0.33 -2.58 14.88
N ASP A 32 1.60 -2.90 14.64
CA ASP A 32 2.07 -4.21 14.16
C ASP A 32 1.50 -5.42 14.91
N PRO A 33 1.37 -5.43 16.27
CA PRO A 33 0.79 -6.57 16.97
C PRO A 33 -0.74 -6.64 16.94
N HIS A 34 -1.43 -5.63 16.41
CA HIS A 34 -2.89 -5.47 16.55
C HIS A 34 -3.66 -5.55 15.23
N VAL A 35 -2.99 -5.57 14.08
CA VAL A 35 -3.64 -5.51 12.76
C VAL A 35 -3.14 -6.60 11.82
N ASP A 36 -3.96 -6.94 10.84
CA ASP A 36 -3.61 -7.92 9.80
C ASP A 36 -2.82 -7.27 8.66
N PHE A 37 -3.15 -6.01 8.34
CA PHE A 37 -2.36 -5.22 7.39
C PHE A 37 -2.29 -3.75 7.77
N ILE A 38 -1.26 -3.08 7.28
CA ILE A 38 -1.08 -1.62 7.38
C ILE A 38 -1.12 -1.04 5.97
N LEU A 39 -1.93 -0.01 5.79
CA LEU A 39 -1.99 0.75 4.55
C LEU A 39 -1.18 2.04 4.68
N VAL A 40 -0.24 2.24 3.76
CA VAL A 40 0.36 3.55 3.52
C VAL A 40 -0.46 4.23 2.44
N GLY A 41 -1.46 5.00 2.86
CA GLY A 41 -2.41 5.64 1.96
C GLY A 41 -1.88 6.96 1.41
N ASP A 42 -2.23 7.31 0.17
CA ASP A 42 -1.91 8.62 -0.41
C ASP A 42 -2.63 9.78 0.31
N SER A 43 -3.64 9.48 1.14
CA SER A 43 -4.24 10.41 2.10
C SER A 43 -3.22 11.09 3.03
N LEU A 44 -2.00 10.53 3.14
CA LEU A 44 -0.89 11.21 3.84
C LEU A 44 -0.63 12.64 3.32
N GLY A 45 -0.92 12.89 2.06
CA GLY A 45 -0.85 14.24 1.50
C GLY A 45 -1.70 15.24 2.26
N MET A 46 -2.93 14.85 2.62
CA MET A 46 -3.84 15.69 3.37
C MET A 46 -3.55 15.68 4.87
N THR A 47 -3.39 14.51 5.45
CA THR A 47 -3.30 14.34 6.92
C THR A 47 -1.92 14.66 7.48
N PHE A 48 -0.86 14.47 6.71
CA PHE A 48 0.52 14.67 7.14
C PHE A 48 1.15 15.95 6.58
N TYR A 49 0.85 16.28 5.30
CA TYR A 49 1.41 17.44 4.61
C TYR A 49 0.45 18.64 4.51
N GLY A 50 -0.81 18.50 4.95
CA GLY A 50 -1.80 19.58 4.89
C GLY A 50 -2.23 19.95 3.46
N MET A 51 -2.06 19.04 2.49
CA MET A 51 -2.51 19.28 1.11
C MET A 51 -4.04 19.30 1.03
N LYS A 52 -4.60 20.04 0.08
CA LYS A 52 -6.06 20.10 -0.13
C LYS A 52 -6.65 18.76 -0.62
N ASN A 53 -5.85 17.97 -1.30
CA ASN A 53 -6.23 16.66 -1.86
C ASN A 53 -4.98 15.82 -2.12
N THR A 54 -5.16 14.58 -2.61
CA THR A 54 -4.06 13.62 -2.86
C THR A 54 -3.34 13.81 -4.20
N ARG A 55 -3.81 14.72 -5.06
CA ARG A 55 -3.32 14.85 -6.45
C ARG A 55 -1.86 15.26 -6.58
N ASN A 56 -1.29 15.88 -5.56
CA ASN A 56 0.11 16.32 -5.53
C ASN A 56 1.03 15.37 -4.76
N VAL A 57 0.51 14.24 -4.28
CA VAL A 57 1.31 13.19 -3.68
C VAL A 57 2.17 12.53 -4.76
N THR A 58 3.46 12.42 -4.51
CA THR A 58 4.42 11.84 -5.44
C THR A 58 4.77 10.39 -5.10
N VAL A 59 5.27 9.64 -6.08
CA VAL A 59 5.79 8.28 -5.84
C VAL A 59 6.93 8.29 -4.81
N ASP A 60 7.78 9.30 -4.83
CA ASP A 60 8.90 9.38 -3.87
C ASP A 60 8.42 9.65 -2.43
N MET A 61 7.35 10.43 -2.25
CA MET A 61 6.68 10.55 -0.94
C MET A 61 6.18 9.20 -0.46
N MET A 62 5.46 8.46 -1.32
CA MET A 62 4.95 7.12 -0.98
C MET A 62 6.08 6.14 -0.65
N ILE A 63 7.17 6.17 -1.39
CA ILE A 63 8.35 5.35 -1.12
C ILE A 63 8.98 5.69 0.24
N ASN A 64 9.14 6.98 0.56
CA ASN A 64 9.76 7.39 1.82
C ASN A 64 8.93 6.96 3.04
N HIS A 65 7.63 7.18 2.99
CA HIS A 65 6.72 6.72 4.05
C HIS A 65 6.61 5.19 4.08
N GLY A 66 6.52 4.54 2.91
CA GLY A 66 6.49 3.09 2.79
C GLY A 66 7.69 2.41 3.43
N LYS A 67 8.91 2.91 3.18
CA LYS A 67 10.14 2.42 3.84
C LYS A 67 10.07 2.52 5.36
N ALA A 68 9.61 3.64 5.88
CA ALA A 68 9.50 3.86 7.32
C ALA A 68 8.50 2.88 7.94
N VAL A 69 7.34 2.69 7.32
CA VAL A 69 6.29 1.78 7.77
C VAL A 69 6.76 0.33 7.70
N VAL A 70 7.34 -0.12 6.59
CA VAL A 70 7.89 -1.49 6.43
C VAL A 70 8.95 -1.78 7.50
N LYS A 71 9.79 -0.82 7.80
CA LYS A 71 10.80 -0.97 8.86
C LYS A 71 10.19 -1.15 10.26
N GLY A 72 9.04 -0.52 10.51
CA GLY A 72 8.30 -0.64 11.79
C GLY A 72 7.46 -1.91 11.89
N ALA A 73 6.89 -2.36 10.78
CA ALA A 73 6.03 -3.54 10.72
C ALA A 73 6.87 -4.82 10.59
N LYS A 74 6.89 -5.65 11.63
CA LYS A 74 7.63 -6.92 11.65
C LYS A 74 6.76 -8.13 11.36
N ASN A 75 5.50 -8.06 11.73
CA ASN A 75 4.55 -9.17 11.66
C ASN A 75 3.39 -8.89 10.70
N THR A 76 3.20 -7.67 10.28
CA THR A 76 2.03 -7.20 9.55
C THR A 76 2.35 -6.96 8.08
N LEU A 77 1.41 -7.25 7.19
CA LEU A 77 1.53 -6.94 5.77
C LEU A 77 1.44 -5.43 5.55
N VAL A 78 2.35 -4.88 4.77
CA VAL A 78 2.32 -3.46 4.39
C VAL A 78 1.90 -3.35 2.94
N ILE A 79 0.86 -2.55 2.71
CA ILE A 79 0.33 -2.22 1.37
C ILE A 79 0.56 -0.72 1.16
N VAL A 80 1.01 -0.33 -0.02
CA VAL A 80 1.29 1.07 -0.37
C VAL A 80 0.42 1.51 -1.53
N ASP A 81 -0.23 2.67 -1.42
CA ASP A 81 -0.98 3.25 -2.52
C ASP A 81 -0.06 3.72 -3.65
N LEU A 82 -0.47 3.49 -4.89
CA LEU A 82 0.07 4.22 -6.02
C LEU A 82 -0.65 5.56 -6.12
N PRO A 83 0.09 6.69 -6.15
CA PRO A 83 -0.55 8.00 -6.20
C PRO A 83 -1.17 8.31 -7.56
N PHE A 84 -2.10 9.25 -7.58
CA PHE A 84 -2.81 9.72 -8.77
C PHE A 84 -1.86 10.07 -9.92
N ARG A 85 -2.22 9.73 -11.15
CA ARG A 85 -1.45 9.88 -12.40
C ARG A 85 -0.23 8.95 -12.54
N THR A 86 -0.10 7.95 -11.70
CA THR A 86 1.06 7.03 -11.77
C THR A 86 0.71 5.62 -12.23
N TYR A 87 -0.59 5.35 -12.49
CA TYR A 87 -1.08 4.03 -12.91
C TYR A 87 -2.28 4.07 -13.88
N GLU A 88 -2.93 5.23 -14.06
CA GLU A 88 -4.19 5.30 -14.80
C GLU A 88 -4.01 5.33 -16.32
N ARG A 89 -2.82 5.70 -16.81
CA ARG A 89 -2.57 5.91 -18.23
C ARG A 89 -2.47 4.59 -19.01
N SER A 90 -1.89 3.56 -18.43
CA SER A 90 -1.76 2.23 -19.03
C SER A 90 -1.39 1.16 -18.01
N PRO A 91 -1.67 -0.14 -18.29
CA PRO A 91 -1.19 -1.25 -17.48
C PRO A 91 0.34 -1.28 -17.31
N VAL A 92 1.08 -0.92 -18.36
CA VAL A 92 2.55 -0.86 -18.33
C VAL A 92 3.04 0.22 -17.36
N GLN A 93 2.46 1.43 -17.40
CA GLN A 93 2.78 2.47 -16.44
C GLN A 93 2.52 2.01 -15.00
N ALA A 94 1.38 1.38 -14.77
CA ALA A 94 1.03 0.87 -13.45
C ALA A 94 2.04 -0.18 -12.95
N TYR A 95 2.45 -1.09 -13.84
CA TYR A 95 3.44 -2.12 -13.53
C TYR A 95 4.81 -1.52 -13.17
N GLU A 96 5.31 -0.58 -13.98
CA GLU A 96 6.58 0.10 -13.72
C GLU A 96 6.57 0.84 -12.38
N THR A 97 5.47 1.54 -12.09
CA THR A 97 5.30 2.25 -10.81
C THR A 97 5.20 1.27 -9.65
N ALA A 98 4.43 0.20 -9.79
CA ALA A 98 4.29 -0.85 -8.77
C ALA A 98 5.65 -1.51 -8.46
N CYS A 99 6.40 -1.92 -9.48
CA CYS A 99 7.74 -2.48 -9.30
C CYS A 99 8.66 -1.51 -8.57
N LYS A 100 8.69 -0.24 -8.98
CA LYS A 100 9.50 0.80 -8.32
C LYS A 100 9.16 0.92 -6.83
N VAL A 101 7.87 0.95 -6.50
CA VAL A 101 7.42 1.07 -5.09
C VAL A 101 7.79 -0.17 -4.29
N ILE A 102 7.50 -1.37 -4.80
CA ILE A 102 7.80 -2.64 -4.12
C ILE A 102 9.31 -2.80 -3.90
N ASP A 103 10.13 -2.60 -4.94
CA ASP A 103 11.58 -2.75 -4.88
C ASP A 103 12.22 -1.78 -3.89
N LYS A 104 11.72 -0.54 -3.83
CA LYS A 104 12.29 0.49 -2.97
C LYS A 104 11.82 0.41 -1.53
N THR A 105 10.62 -0.08 -1.27
CA THR A 105 10.03 -0.12 0.08
C THR A 105 10.15 -1.48 0.74
N GLY A 106 10.13 -2.57 -0.04
CA GLY A 106 9.95 -3.93 0.47
C GLY A 106 8.52 -4.19 0.96
N CYS A 107 7.53 -3.40 0.53
CA CYS A 107 6.13 -3.63 0.88
C CYS A 107 5.62 -4.93 0.25
N TYR A 108 4.56 -5.47 0.83
CA TYR A 108 3.97 -6.72 0.37
C TYR A 108 3.15 -6.55 -0.91
N GLY A 109 2.49 -5.43 -1.07
CA GLY A 109 1.64 -5.16 -2.22
C GLY A 109 1.36 -3.68 -2.41
N ILE A 110 0.68 -3.37 -3.48
CA ILE A 110 0.24 -2.01 -3.81
C ILE A 110 -1.29 -1.95 -3.86
N LYS A 111 -1.85 -0.76 -3.69
CA LYS A 111 -3.27 -0.50 -3.93
C LYS A 111 -3.41 0.51 -5.06
N ILE A 112 -4.34 0.25 -5.96
CA ILE A 112 -4.82 1.17 -7.00
C ILE A 112 -6.29 1.44 -6.79
N GLU A 113 -6.78 2.55 -7.28
CA GLU A 113 -8.17 2.99 -7.13
C GLU A 113 -8.82 3.17 -8.50
N GLY A 114 -10.07 2.76 -8.62
CA GLY A 114 -10.87 2.91 -9.84
C GLY A 114 -11.99 1.88 -9.92
N GLY A 115 -12.78 1.99 -10.99
CA GLY A 115 -13.88 1.08 -11.33
C GLY A 115 -13.55 0.23 -12.55
N LYS A 116 -14.52 0.12 -13.49
CA LYS A 116 -14.36 -0.66 -14.72
C LYS A 116 -13.16 -0.25 -15.56
N GLU A 117 -12.84 1.03 -15.58
CA GLU A 117 -11.76 1.62 -16.37
C GLU A 117 -10.38 1.14 -15.94
N ILE A 118 -10.23 0.63 -14.71
CA ILE A 118 -8.96 0.12 -14.19
C ILE A 118 -8.88 -1.42 -14.18
N ALA A 119 -9.93 -2.11 -14.61
CA ALA A 119 -10.01 -3.57 -14.55
C ALA A 119 -8.91 -4.27 -15.34
N GLU A 120 -8.60 -3.78 -16.55
CA GLU A 120 -7.50 -4.32 -17.39
C GLU A 120 -6.15 -4.15 -16.68
N THR A 121 -5.91 -2.99 -16.09
CA THR A 121 -4.70 -2.73 -15.31
C THR A 121 -4.60 -3.66 -14.09
N ALA A 122 -5.69 -3.85 -13.36
CA ALA A 122 -5.70 -4.76 -12.23
C ALA A 122 -5.40 -6.21 -12.65
N LEU A 123 -5.99 -6.68 -13.77
CA LEU A 123 -5.71 -7.99 -14.33
C LEU A 123 -4.23 -8.13 -14.70
N TYR A 124 -3.66 -7.14 -15.38
CA TYR A 124 -2.26 -7.13 -15.80
C TYR A 124 -1.27 -7.18 -14.62
N LEU A 125 -1.59 -6.49 -13.51
CA LEU A 125 -0.76 -6.47 -12.31
C LEU A 125 -0.82 -7.77 -11.50
N THR A 126 -1.86 -8.58 -11.68
CA THR A 126 -2.08 -9.82 -10.91
C THR A 126 -1.81 -11.11 -11.70
N SER A 127 -1.52 -10.99 -12.99
CA SER A 127 -1.14 -12.13 -13.85
C SER A 127 0.37 -12.39 -13.81
#